data_7db9cb0ce10e2a25137b5f3a3a447ed0
#
_entry.id   7db9cb0ce10e2a25137b5f3a3a447ed0
#
_cell.length_a   1.000
_cell.length_b   1.000
_cell.length_c   1.000
_cell.angle_alpha   90.00
_cell.angle_beta   90.00
_cell.angle_gamma   90.00
#
_symmetry.space_group_name_H-M   'P 1'
#
loop_
_entity.id
_entity.type
_entity.pdbx_description
1 polymer ?
#
loop_
_entity_poly.entity_id
_entity_poly.type
_entity_poly.pdbx_seq_one_letter_code
_entity_poly.pdbx_strand_id
1 'polypeptide(L)'
;MVDHSPDHLPVAVIGAGPVGLAAAAHLAERDVPFVVVEAGDAPAAAVRAWSHIQLFSPWEYNADPAARRLLAAAGWEQPDASALPTGGDLVKQYLQPLAELPALAPHIRYGAAVTALSRQGIDRVRTTGRETAAFVLRLAGGEELLARAVIDASGTWRQPNHVGANGLPAHGEPDAAGWISHGLPDVLGTDRAQHAGRHTVVVGAGHSAANTLLALAELADAEPGTTITWAIRAADPAASFGGGSDDELPARGAIGSGLKMLVDSGRVTLAPGFRTHAIRRLGDDPAQDRVELVSRDADGNEQTLTAHRVVAATGFRPDHRITDELRLDLDPIMSAPRALAPLIDPNQHSCGTVTPHGYRELAHPEPGYYAVGMKSYGRAPTFLMLTGYEQVRSIAAALAGDLEAAKSVELQLPETGVCSVTAGGEALALRLGLTRDQHEQLLQVTAKHLGSSPTASDAVLTAATELGVDHTTALQLAAYAADMFDAPDAPGC
;
A
#
# COMPACT_ATOMS: atom_id res chain seq x y z
N MET A 1 -22.47 -6.80 -39.41
CA MET A 1 -21.06 -7.02 -39.06
C MET A 1 -20.70 -5.95 -38.05
N VAL A 2 -20.41 -6.31 -36.83
CA VAL A 2 -19.89 -5.36 -35.83
C VAL A 2 -18.47 -5.00 -36.29
N ASP A 3 -18.23 -3.71 -36.49
CA ASP A 3 -16.90 -3.23 -36.86
C ASP A 3 -15.96 -3.47 -35.66
N HIS A 4 -15.04 -4.41 -35.82
CA HIS A 4 -14.03 -4.77 -34.83
C HIS A 4 -12.73 -3.96 -35.03
N SER A 5 -12.81 -2.78 -35.62
CA SER A 5 -11.66 -1.87 -35.68
C SER A 5 -11.21 -1.58 -34.22
N PRO A 6 -9.92 -1.75 -33.88
CA PRO A 6 -9.42 -1.55 -32.51
C PRO A 6 -9.80 -0.21 -31.91
N ASP A 7 -9.93 0.83 -32.73
CA ASP A 7 -10.24 2.20 -32.28
C ASP A 7 -11.66 2.36 -31.69
N HIS A 8 -12.59 1.47 -32.04
CA HIS A 8 -13.97 1.48 -31.54
C HIS A 8 -14.18 0.59 -30.31
N LEU A 9 -13.18 -0.20 -29.91
CA LEU A 9 -13.27 -1.04 -28.73
C LEU A 9 -13.19 -0.20 -27.43
N PRO A 10 -13.89 -0.63 -26.37
CA PRO A 10 -13.84 0.07 -25.09
C PRO A 10 -12.46 -0.02 -24.41
N VAL A 11 -12.20 0.89 -23.49
CA VAL A 11 -11.16 0.73 -22.47
C VAL A 11 -11.69 -0.23 -21.41
N ALA A 12 -10.95 -1.30 -21.09
CA ALA A 12 -11.30 -2.18 -20.00
C ALA A 12 -10.65 -1.69 -18.69
N VAL A 13 -11.46 -1.52 -17.64
CA VAL A 13 -11.01 -1.23 -16.28
C VAL A 13 -11.20 -2.49 -15.45
N ILE A 14 -10.13 -3.00 -14.85
CA ILE A 14 -10.18 -4.20 -14.00
C ILE A 14 -10.27 -3.76 -12.54
N GLY A 15 -11.41 -4.06 -11.91
CA GLY A 15 -11.73 -3.71 -10.54
C GLY A 15 -12.60 -2.47 -10.41
N ALA A 16 -13.67 -2.57 -9.61
CA ALA A 16 -14.58 -1.48 -9.25
C ALA A 16 -14.30 -0.96 -7.83
N GLY A 17 -13.04 -0.89 -7.43
CA GLY A 17 -12.58 -0.22 -6.23
C GLY A 17 -12.48 1.30 -6.41
N PRO A 18 -11.97 2.05 -5.41
CA PRO A 18 -11.89 3.52 -5.48
C PRO A 18 -11.21 4.03 -6.75
N VAL A 19 -10.05 3.49 -7.10
CA VAL A 19 -9.27 3.94 -8.28
C VAL A 19 -9.91 3.48 -9.60
N GLY A 20 -10.51 2.28 -9.63
CA GLY A 20 -11.19 1.80 -10.84
C GLY A 20 -12.48 2.57 -11.16
N LEU A 21 -13.26 2.93 -10.13
CA LEU A 21 -14.45 3.78 -10.31
C LEU A 21 -14.07 5.22 -10.69
N ALA A 22 -12.96 5.74 -10.14
CA ALA A 22 -12.42 7.03 -10.57
C ALA A 22 -11.97 6.98 -12.05
N ALA A 23 -11.30 5.91 -12.48
CA ALA A 23 -10.96 5.71 -13.89
C ALA A 23 -12.21 5.74 -14.79
N ALA A 24 -13.28 5.04 -14.38
CA ALA A 24 -14.55 5.05 -15.10
C ALA A 24 -15.17 6.45 -15.17
N ALA A 25 -15.11 7.23 -14.08
CA ALA A 25 -15.60 8.60 -14.03
C ALA A 25 -14.82 9.51 -15.01
N HIS A 26 -13.49 9.43 -15.00
CA HIS A 26 -12.64 10.20 -15.92
C HIS A 26 -12.82 9.81 -17.39
N LEU A 27 -13.08 8.54 -17.68
CA LEU A 27 -13.40 8.06 -19.04
C LEU A 27 -14.78 8.55 -19.49
N ALA A 28 -15.77 8.48 -18.59
CA ALA A 28 -17.14 8.95 -18.85
C ALA A 28 -17.17 10.47 -19.17
N GLU A 29 -16.47 11.31 -18.39
CA GLU A 29 -16.39 12.75 -18.63
C GLU A 29 -15.72 13.12 -19.97
N ARG A 30 -14.96 12.20 -20.57
CA ARG A 30 -14.27 12.39 -21.85
C ARG A 30 -14.95 11.66 -23.02
N ASP A 31 -16.14 11.14 -22.80
CA ASP A 31 -16.88 10.34 -23.78
C ASP A 31 -16.08 9.16 -24.37
N VAL A 32 -15.14 8.60 -23.59
CA VAL A 32 -14.33 7.43 -23.97
C VAL A 32 -15.13 6.17 -23.63
N PRO A 33 -15.44 5.30 -24.60
CA PRO A 33 -16.12 4.04 -24.32
C PRO A 33 -15.31 3.16 -23.36
N PHE A 34 -15.95 2.61 -22.33
CA PHE A 34 -15.30 1.77 -21.34
C PHE A 34 -16.20 0.63 -20.85
N VAL A 35 -15.58 -0.37 -20.24
CA VAL A 35 -16.22 -1.43 -19.48
C VAL A 35 -15.41 -1.68 -18.19
N VAL A 36 -16.09 -1.74 -17.06
CA VAL A 36 -15.48 -2.12 -15.78
C VAL A 36 -15.81 -3.58 -15.48
N VAL A 37 -14.82 -4.38 -15.15
CA VAL A 37 -14.99 -5.78 -14.73
C VAL A 37 -14.56 -5.93 -13.28
N GLU A 38 -15.51 -6.31 -12.41
CA GLU A 38 -15.29 -6.51 -10.97
C GLU A 38 -15.46 -7.99 -10.63
N ALA A 39 -14.51 -8.53 -9.89
CA ALA A 39 -14.52 -9.92 -9.47
C ALA A 39 -15.54 -10.21 -8.36
N GLY A 40 -15.86 -9.19 -7.54
CA GLY A 40 -16.89 -9.27 -6.52
C GLY A 40 -18.30 -9.12 -7.09
N ASP A 41 -19.28 -9.31 -6.25
CA ASP A 41 -20.71 -9.19 -6.56
C ASP A 41 -21.25 -7.75 -6.39
N ALA A 42 -20.42 -6.87 -5.88
CA ALA A 42 -20.74 -5.47 -5.62
C ALA A 42 -19.49 -4.57 -5.79
N PRO A 43 -19.65 -3.24 -5.95
CA PRO A 43 -18.51 -2.32 -6.04
C PRO A 43 -17.72 -2.32 -4.73
N ALA A 44 -16.44 -2.02 -4.82
CA ALA A 44 -15.52 -1.87 -3.71
C ALA A 44 -15.41 -3.12 -2.80
N ALA A 45 -15.47 -4.32 -3.37
CA ALA A 45 -15.47 -5.59 -2.62
C ALA A 45 -14.28 -5.69 -1.63
N ALA A 46 -13.09 -5.22 -2.00
CA ALA A 46 -11.94 -5.19 -1.09
C ALA A 46 -12.14 -4.21 0.08
N VAL A 47 -12.73 -3.03 -0.15
CA VAL A 47 -13.00 -2.03 0.91
C VAL A 47 -14.05 -2.54 1.88
N ARG A 48 -15.07 -3.26 1.39
CA ARG A 48 -16.08 -3.89 2.23
C ARG A 48 -15.48 -4.89 3.22
N ALA A 49 -14.39 -5.56 2.87
CA ALA A 49 -13.71 -6.52 3.75
C ALA A 49 -13.05 -5.85 4.99
N TRP A 50 -12.79 -4.55 4.94
CA TRP A 50 -12.28 -3.76 6.06
C TRP A 50 -13.17 -2.54 6.37
N SER A 51 -14.47 -2.70 6.20
CA SER A 51 -15.48 -1.65 6.39
C SER A 51 -15.48 -1.02 7.79
N HIS A 52 -15.07 -1.75 8.82
CA HIS A 52 -14.97 -1.31 10.21
C HIS A 52 -13.79 -0.37 10.49
N ILE A 53 -12.80 -0.32 9.61
CA ILE A 53 -11.59 0.46 9.82
C ILE A 53 -11.83 1.93 9.47
N GLN A 54 -11.50 2.83 10.41
CA GLN A 54 -11.45 4.27 10.16
C GLN A 54 -10.21 4.63 9.36
N LEU A 55 -10.40 5.40 8.28
CA LEU A 55 -9.29 5.96 7.51
C LEU A 55 -8.64 7.09 8.30
N PHE A 56 -7.35 7.28 8.12
CA PHE A 56 -6.62 8.40 8.69
C PHE A 56 -6.61 9.65 7.78
N SER A 57 -7.13 9.53 6.56
CA SER A 57 -7.32 10.64 5.62
C SER A 57 -8.77 11.12 5.64
N PRO A 58 -9.02 12.44 5.73
CA PRO A 58 -10.37 13.00 5.69
C PRO A 58 -11.02 12.88 4.30
N TRP A 59 -12.33 13.15 4.22
CA TRP A 59 -13.12 13.02 3.00
C TRP A 59 -12.56 13.82 1.81
N GLU A 60 -11.94 14.96 2.06
CA GLU A 60 -11.35 15.79 1.00
C GLU A 60 -10.29 15.04 0.17
N TYR A 61 -9.59 14.06 0.78
CA TYR A 61 -8.57 13.24 0.14
C TYR A 61 -9.08 11.89 -0.37
N ASN A 62 -10.34 11.52 -0.06
CA ASN A 62 -10.87 10.20 -0.34
C ASN A 62 -11.86 10.14 -1.51
N ALA A 63 -12.22 11.30 -2.10
CA ALA A 63 -13.13 11.38 -3.22
C ALA A 63 -12.46 12.02 -4.45
N ASP A 64 -12.50 11.34 -5.59
CA ASP A 64 -11.95 11.79 -6.87
C ASP A 64 -12.68 13.02 -7.42
N PRO A 65 -11.99 14.01 -8.00
CA PRO A 65 -12.64 15.23 -8.53
C PRO A 65 -13.66 14.97 -9.65
N ALA A 66 -13.40 14.07 -10.61
CA ALA A 66 -14.35 13.73 -11.68
C ALA A 66 -15.57 13.00 -11.11
N ALA A 67 -15.33 12.03 -10.22
CA ALA A 67 -16.41 11.35 -9.54
C ALA A 67 -17.29 12.30 -8.72
N ARG A 68 -16.71 13.29 -8.01
CA ARG A 68 -17.46 14.33 -7.31
C ARG A 68 -18.32 15.17 -8.24
N ARG A 69 -17.81 15.56 -9.41
CA ARG A 69 -18.60 16.32 -10.41
C ARG A 69 -19.81 15.53 -10.92
N LEU A 70 -19.59 14.25 -11.28
CA LEU A 70 -20.68 13.38 -11.76
C LEU A 70 -21.73 13.15 -10.67
N LEU A 71 -21.31 12.89 -9.43
CA LEU A 71 -22.19 12.71 -8.30
C LEU A 71 -22.97 13.98 -7.96
N ALA A 72 -22.32 15.14 -7.94
CA ALA A 72 -22.97 16.43 -7.68
C ALA A 72 -24.03 16.75 -8.73
N ALA A 73 -23.76 16.44 -10.01
CA ALA A 73 -24.75 16.58 -11.08
C ALA A 73 -25.99 15.69 -10.89
N ALA A 74 -25.86 14.60 -10.12
CA ALA A 74 -26.94 13.71 -9.73
C ALA A 74 -27.59 14.06 -8.37
N GLY A 75 -27.20 15.19 -7.76
CA GLY A 75 -27.74 15.65 -6.48
C GLY A 75 -27.08 15.06 -5.22
N TRP A 76 -25.90 14.45 -5.36
CA TRP A 76 -25.13 13.98 -4.22
C TRP A 76 -24.50 15.15 -3.46
N GLU A 77 -24.61 15.09 -2.15
CA GLU A 77 -23.95 16.03 -1.24
C GLU A 77 -22.70 15.37 -0.66
N GLN A 78 -21.57 16.08 -0.79
CA GLN A 78 -20.31 15.61 -0.21
C GLN A 78 -20.40 15.66 1.32
N PRO A 79 -20.00 14.57 2.02
CA PRO A 79 -19.83 14.61 3.46
C PRO A 79 -18.86 15.71 3.92
N ASP A 80 -18.88 16.04 5.21
CA ASP A 80 -17.94 17.02 5.78
C ASP A 80 -16.49 16.69 5.34
N ALA A 81 -15.87 17.64 4.65
CA ALA A 81 -14.56 17.47 4.04
C ALA A 81 -13.48 17.05 5.05
N SER A 82 -13.59 17.55 6.30
CA SER A 82 -12.64 17.27 7.38
C SER A 82 -12.91 15.98 8.17
N ALA A 83 -14.10 15.39 8.02
CA ALA A 83 -14.46 14.18 8.74
C ALA A 83 -13.68 12.94 8.21
N LEU A 84 -13.38 12.03 9.12
CA LEU A 84 -12.67 10.78 8.82
C LEU A 84 -13.69 9.65 8.58
N PRO A 85 -13.82 9.14 7.35
CA PRO A 85 -14.71 8.03 7.06
C PRO A 85 -14.15 6.70 7.56
N THR A 86 -15.04 5.76 7.85
CA THR A 86 -14.69 4.34 7.84
C THR A 86 -14.65 3.79 6.41
N GLY A 87 -14.10 2.60 6.20
CA GLY A 87 -14.22 1.89 4.92
C GLY A 87 -15.69 1.69 4.52
N GLY A 88 -16.56 1.41 5.51
CA GLY A 88 -18.01 1.29 5.31
C GLY A 88 -18.66 2.60 4.87
N ASP A 89 -18.28 3.74 5.46
CA ASP A 89 -18.75 5.05 5.04
C ASP A 89 -18.30 5.38 3.62
N LEU A 90 -17.04 5.10 3.30
CA LEU A 90 -16.50 5.31 1.95
C LEU A 90 -17.30 4.53 0.91
N VAL A 91 -17.66 3.27 1.22
CA VAL A 91 -18.51 2.47 0.33
C VAL A 91 -19.92 3.05 0.25
N LYS A 92 -20.58 3.26 1.39
CA LYS A 92 -22.00 3.61 1.44
C LYS A 92 -22.28 5.02 0.93
N GLN A 93 -21.42 5.97 1.26
CA GLN A 93 -21.68 7.39 1.00
C GLN A 93 -21.04 7.88 -0.32
N TYR A 94 -20.09 7.11 -0.90
CA TYR A 94 -19.37 7.57 -2.10
C TYR A 94 -19.29 6.49 -3.19
N LEU A 95 -18.65 5.32 -2.93
CA LEU A 95 -18.35 4.36 -4.01
C LEU A 95 -19.59 3.67 -4.56
N GLN A 96 -20.55 3.31 -3.70
CA GLN A 96 -21.81 2.72 -4.12
C GLN A 96 -22.67 3.71 -4.92
N PRO A 97 -22.93 4.95 -4.44
CA PRO A 97 -23.63 5.97 -5.25
C PRO A 97 -22.94 6.24 -6.58
N LEU A 98 -21.61 6.30 -6.63
CA LEU A 98 -20.85 6.51 -7.86
C LEU A 98 -21.08 5.38 -8.86
N ALA A 99 -20.98 4.13 -8.41
CA ALA A 99 -21.18 2.95 -9.27
C ALA A 99 -22.63 2.83 -9.79
N GLU A 100 -23.59 3.42 -9.09
CA GLU A 100 -25.03 3.40 -9.45
C GLU A 100 -25.44 4.55 -10.38
N LEU A 101 -24.54 5.49 -10.67
CA LEU A 101 -24.83 6.58 -11.61
C LEU A 101 -25.21 6.03 -12.99
N PRO A 102 -26.22 6.61 -13.69
CA PRO A 102 -26.58 6.20 -15.06
C PRO A 102 -25.42 6.23 -16.05
N ALA A 103 -24.43 7.07 -15.82
CA ALA A 103 -23.24 7.18 -16.65
C ALA A 103 -22.25 6.00 -16.43
N LEU A 104 -22.29 5.31 -15.30
CA LEU A 104 -21.36 4.24 -14.97
C LEU A 104 -22.04 2.86 -14.88
N ALA A 105 -23.17 2.77 -14.24
CA ALA A 105 -23.85 1.50 -13.90
C ALA A 105 -24.02 0.53 -15.09
N PRO A 106 -24.41 0.99 -16.30
CA PRO A 106 -24.56 0.10 -17.46
C PRO A 106 -23.24 -0.51 -17.96
N HIS A 107 -22.10 0.06 -17.55
CA HIS A 107 -20.77 -0.32 -17.99
C HIS A 107 -20.04 -1.18 -16.96
N ILE A 108 -20.61 -1.45 -15.79
CA ILE A 108 -19.98 -2.25 -14.72
C ILE A 108 -20.53 -3.67 -14.73
N ARG A 109 -19.63 -4.64 -14.80
CA ARG A 109 -19.93 -6.07 -14.77
C ARG A 109 -19.37 -6.67 -13.47
N TYR A 110 -20.26 -7.12 -12.61
CA TYR A 110 -19.94 -7.83 -11.36
C TYR A 110 -19.82 -9.33 -11.58
N GLY A 111 -19.12 -10.04 -10.66
CA GLY A 111 -18.83 -11.46 -10.77
C GLY A 111 -17.95 -11.84 -11.96
N ALA A 112 -17.24 -10.85 -12.52
CA ALA A 112 -16.49 -10.92 -13.76
C ALA A 112 -14.97 -10.90 -13.50
N ALA A 113 -14.45 -11.90 -12.76
CA ALA A 113 -13.04 -11.99 -12.44
C ALA A 113 -12.18 -12.24 -13.70
N VAL A 114 -11.22 -11.38 -13.97
CA VAL A 114 -10.23 -11.57 -15.04
C VAL A 114 -9.19 -12.61 -14.58
N THR A 115 -8.96 -13.62 -15.42
CA THR A 115 -8.02 -14.70 -15.13
C THR A 115 -6.77 -14.66 -16.01
N ALA A 116 -6.84 -14.01 -17.17
CA ALA A 116 -5.70 -13.84 -18.08
C ALA A 116 -5.90 -12.63 -19.00
N LEU A 117 -4.80 -12.01 -19.39
CA LEU A 117 -4.70 -10.94 -20.37
C LEU A 117 -3.72 -11.34 -21.47
N SER A 118 -4.09 -11.05 -22.73
CA SER A 118 -3.21 -11.23 -23.87
C SER A 118 -3.59 -10.27 -25.00
N ARG A 119 -2.93 -10.38 -26.15
CA ARG A 119 -3.33 -9.72 -27.40
C ARG A 119 -4.08 -10.72 -28.28
N GLN A 120 -5.07 -10.25 -28.99
CA GLN A 120 -5.91 -11.07 -29.86
C GLN A 120 -5.09 -11.73 -30.97
N GLY A 121 -4.99 -13.08 -30.93
CA GLY A 121 -4.29 -13.88 -31.95
C GLY A 121 -2.76 -13.74 -31.94
N ILE A 122 -2.17 -13.14 -30.92
CA ILE A 122 -0.73 -12.86 -30.83
C ILE A 122 -0.22 -13.24 -29.45
N ASP A 123 0.73 -14.16 -29.38
CA ASP A 123 1.44 -14.50 -28.14
C ASP A 123 2.49 -13.44 -27.76
N ARG A 124 3.09 -13.58 -26.58
CA ARG A 124 4.07 -12.63 -26.02
C ARG A 124 5.32 -12.45 -26.91
N VAL A 125 5.72 -13.48 -27.65
CA VAL A 125 6.96 -13.49 -28.45
C VAL A 125 6.80 -12.70 -29.75
N ARG A 126 5.65 -12.77 -30.39
CA ARG A 126 5.40 -12.13 -31.66
C ARG A 126 5.26 -10.61 -31.55
N THR A 127 6.10 -9.85 -32.27
CA THR A 127 6.08 -8.38 -32.29
C THR A 127 5.20 -7.80 -33.37
N THR A 128 5.27 -8.36 -34.60
CA THR A 128 4.54 -7.82 -35.76
C THR A 128 3.02 -7.83 -35.52
N GLY A 129 2.39 -6.67 -35.63
CA GLY A 129 0.96 -6.49 -35.44
C GLY A 129 0.50 -6.37 -33.98
N ARG A 130 1.42 -6.49 -33.01
CA ARG A 130 1.08 -6.48 -31.59
C ARG A 130 0.52 -5.13 -31.13
N GLU A 131 1.08 -4.04 -31.61
CA GLU A 131 0.70 -2.67 -31.24
C GLU A 131 -0.76 -2.33 -31.62
N THR A 132 -1.26 -2.93 -32.70
CA THR A 132 -2.61 -2.71 -33.22
C THR A 132 -3.60 -3.81 -32.86
N ALA A 133 -3.13 -4.93 -32.29
CA ALA A 133 -4.02 -6.00 -31.84
C ALA A 133 -4.78 -5.58 -30.58
N ALA A 134 -6.09 -5.89 -30.53
CA ALA A 134 -6.90 -5.68 -29.35
C ALA A 134 -6.36 -6.49 -28.15
N PHE A 135 -6.59 -5.99 -26.94
CA PHE A 135 -6.45 -6.81 -25.74
C PHE A 135 -7.59 -7.82 -25.64
N VAL A 136 -7.27 -9.00 -25.17
CA VAL A 136 -8.23 -10.05 -24.77
C VAL A 136 -8.18 -10.22 -23.27
N LEU A 137 -9.31 -9.98 -22.60
CA LEU A 137 -9.50 -10.25 -21.19
C LEU A 137 -10.30 -11.53 -21.05
N ARG A 138 -9.71 -12.60 -20.53
CA ARG A 138 -10.41 -13.85 -20.22
C ARG A 138 -10.99 -13.80 -18.83
N LEU A 139 -12.30 -14.01 -18.73
CA LEU A 139 -13.03 -14.06 -17.47
C LEU A 139 -13.06 -15.50 -16.91
N ALA A 140 -13.30 -15.62 -15.61
CA ALA A 140 -13.37 -16.92 -14.92
C ALA A 140 -14.41 -17.89 -15.52
N GLY A 141 -15.48 -17.36 -16.12
CA GLY A 141 -16.50 -18.15 -16.83
C GLY A 141 -16.11 -18.60 -18.25
N GLY A 142 -14.89 -18.28 -18.71
CA GLY A 142 -14.41 -18.59 -20.06
C GLY A 142 -14.82 -17.59 -21.15
N GLU A 143 -15.62 -16.58 -20.82
CA GLU A 143 -15.94 -15.46 -21.72
C GLU A 143 -14.68 -14.62 -21.98
N GLU A 144 -14.59 -14.07 -23.18
CA GLU A 144 -13.51 -13.15 -23.56
C GLU A 144 -14.10 -11.80 -23.94
N LEU A 145 -13.47 -10.74 -23.41
CA LEU A 145 -13.76 -9.35 -23.75
C LEU A 145 -12.60 -8.77 -24.56
N LEU A 146 -12.94 -8.00 -25.60
CA LEU A 146 -11.96 -7.25 -26.38
C LEU A 146 -11.91 -5.80 -25.89
N ALA A 147 -10.71 -5.25 -25.79
CA ALA A 147 -10.48 -3.87 -25.41
C ALA A 147 -9.32 -3.23 -26.19
N ARG A 148 -9.39 -1.91 -26.43
CA ARG A 148 -8.28 -1.18 -27.04
C ARG A 148 -7.17 -0.83 -26.07
N ALA A 149 -7.53 -0.69 -24.78
CA ALA A 149 -6.59 -0.42 -23.69
C ALA A 149 -7.10 -1.06 -22.40
N VAL A 150 -6.21 -1.26 -21.42
CA VAL A 150 -6.53 -1.85 -20.13
C VAL A 150 -5.97 -0.97 -19.01
N ILE A 151 -6.83 -0.60 -18.05
CA ILE A 151 -6.47 0.04 -16.79
C ILE A 151 -6.67 -1.01 -15.70
N ASP A 152 -5.58 -1.56 -15.18
CA ASP A 152 -5.60 -2.60 -14.14
C ASP A 152 -5.60 -1.97 -12.75
N ALA A 153 -6.79 -1.74 -12.21
CA ALA A 153 -7.07 -1.24 -10.87
C ALA A 153 -7.43 -2.38 -9.89
N SER A 154 -6.99 -3.62 -10.14
CA SER A 154 -7.36 -4.81 -9.35
C SER A 154 -6.79 -4.82 -7.93
N GLY A 155 -5.87 -3.90 -7.60
CA GLY A 155 -5.28 -3.75 -6.28
C GLY A 155 -4.40 -4.92 -5.84
N THR A 156 -4.23 -5.05 -4.52
CA THR A 156 -3.34 -6.06 -3.92
C THR A 156 -4.04 -6.92 -2.86
N TRP A 157 -5.26 -6.59 -2.46
CA TRP A 157 -5.97 -7.18 -1.31
C TRP A 157 -6.07 -8.71 -1.34
N ARG A 158 -6.16 -9.31 -2.53
CA ARG A 158 -6.27 -10.76 -2.69
C ARG A 158 -4.94 -11.52 -2.61
N GLN A 159 -3.82 -10.79 -2.45
CA GLN A 159 -2.49 -11.38 -2.38
C GLN A 159 -1.77 -10.91 -1.11
N PRO A 160 -2.15 -11.40 0.07
CA PRO A 160 -1.48 -11.07 1.31
C PRO A 160 -0.04 -11.61 1.31
N ASN A 161 0.85 -10.92 2.00
CA ASN A 161 2.17 -11.43 2.28
C ASN A 161 2.11 -12.56 3.32
N HIS A 162 3.04 -13.48 3.21
CA HIS A 162 3.20 -14.55 4.17
C HIS A 162 3.69 -14.04 5.54
N VAL A 163 3.54 -14.87 6.56
CA VAL A 163 4.05 -14.60 7.91
C VAL A 163 5.58 -14.77 7.96
N GLY A 164 6.13 -15.61 7.08
CA GLY A 164 7.56 -15.86 7.01
C GLY A 164 8.38 -14.59 6.75
N ALA A 165 9.42 -14.38 7.56
CA ALA A 165 10.19 -13.13 7.60
C ALA A 165 10.96 -12.82 6.30
N ASN A 166 11.23 -13.83 5.47
CA ASN A 166 11.97 -13.72 4.21
C ASN A 166 11.08 -13.58 2.98
N GLY A 167 9.76 -13.37 3.17
CA GLY A 167 8.78 -13.24 2.09
C GLY A 167 8.25 -14.56 1.51
N LEU A 168 8.74 -15.70 2.00
CA LEU A 168 8.20 -17.03 1.71
C LEU A 168 7.19 -17.42 2.80
N PRO A 169 6.30 -18.41 2.54
CA PRO A 169 5.53 -19.02 3.61
C PRO A 169 6.47 -19.55 4.71
N ALA A 170 6.17 -19.27 5.97
CA ALA A 170 6.86 -19.95 7.07
C ALA A 170 6.63 -21.47 6.98
N HIS A 171 7.58 -22.27 7.44
CA HIS A 171 7.39 -23.73 7.46
C HIS A 171 6.14 -24.09 8.26
N GLY A 172 5.20 -24.81 7.67
CA GLY A 172 3.91 -25.18 8.26
C GLY A 172 2.84 -24.07 8.24
N GLU A 173 3.12 -22.90 7.68
CA GLU A 173 2.11 -21.81 7.54
C GLU A 173 0.85 -22.27 6.78
N PRO A 174 0.92 -22.98 5.65
CA PRO A 174 -0.27 -23.47 4.96
C PRO A 174 -1.11 -24.41 5.84
N ASP A 175 -0.49 -25.26 6.63
CA ASP A 175 -1.18 -26.20 7.52
C ASP A 175 -1.83 -25.51 8.72
N ALA A 176 -1.31 -24.34 9.08
CA ALA A 176 -1.81 -23.51 10.18
C ALA A 176 -2.80 -22.42 9.70
N ALA A 177 -3.26 -22.44 8.45
CA ALA A 177 -4.11 -21.39 7.87
C ALA A 177 -5.37 -21.09 8.70
N GLY A 178 -5.96 -22.08 9.37
CA GLY A 178 -7.14 -21.91 10.25
C GLY A 178 -6.89 -21.06 11.51
N TRP A 179 -5.64 -20.83 11.89
CA TRP A 179 -5.25 -19.99 13.03
C TRP A 179 -4.80 -18.58 12.61
N ILE A 180 -4.64 -18.35 11.31
CA ILE A 180 -4.06 -17.13 10.75
C ILE A 180 -5.14 -16.32 10.05
N SER A 181 -5.32 -15.08 10.49
CA SER A 181 -6.11 -14.07 9.78
C SER A 181 -5.16 -13.10 9.07
N HIS A 182 -5.44 -12.78 7.82
CA HIS A 182 -4.67 -11.80 7.05
C HIS A 182 -5.37 -10.44 7.03
N GLY A 183 -4.59 -9.37 7.01
CA GLY A 183 -5.09 -8.01 6.85
C GLY A 183 -5.63 -7.41 8.14
N LEU A 184 -6.91 -7.09 8.17
CA LEU A 184 -7.58 -6.31 9.21
C LEU A 184 -8.82 -7.05 9.72
N PRO A 185 -8.68 -8.04 10.64
CA PRO A 185 -9.84 -8.72 11.23
C PRO A 185 -10.69 -7.73 12.05
N ASP A 186 -12.02 -7.91 12.01
CA ASP A 186 -12.97 -7.12 12.80
C ASP A 186 -13.08 -7.68 14.23
N VAL A 187 -12.02 -7.44 15.01
CA VAL A 187 -11.88 -8.02 16.36
C VAL A 187 -12.86 -7.47 17.37
N LEU A 188 -13.49 -6.34 17.11
CA LEU A 188 -14.56 -5.77 17.96
C LEU A 188 -15.96 -6.18 17.50
N GLY A 189 -16.11 -6.65 16.25
CA GLY A 189 -17.35 -7.04 15.62
C GLY A 189 -17.40 -8.52 15.25
N THR A 190 -17.36 -8.81 13.95
CA THR A 190 -17.61 -10.17 13.43
C THR A 190 -16.60 -11.22 13.86
N ASP A 191 -15.35 -10.82 14.11
CA ASP A 191 -14.28 -11.74 14.53
C ASP A 191 -14.06 -11.78 16.05
N ARG A 192 -14.85 -11.02 16.84
CA ARG A 192 -14.73 -10.90 18.29
C ARG A 192 -14.58 -12.25 18.99
N ALA A 193 -15.42 -13.21 18.67
CA ALA A 193 -15.43 -14.53 19.29
C ALA A 193 -14.13 -15.34 19.08
N GLN A 194 -13.36 -14.98 18.05
CA GLN A 194 -12.07 -15.64 17.78
C GLN A 194 -10.95 -15.12 18.68
N HIS A 195 -11.09 -13.90 19.23
CA HIS A 195 -10.04 -13.20 19.98
C HIS A 195 -10.36 -13.01 21.47
N ALA A 196 -11.64 -12.89 21.83
CA ALA A 196 -12.11 -12.66 23.19
C ALA A 196 -11.64 -13.77 24.17
N GLY A 197 -11.01 -13.39 25.27
CA GLY A 197 -10.45 -14.31 26.27
C GLY A 197 -9.29 -15.17 25.79
N ARG A 198 -8.61 -14.79 24.70
CA ARG A 198 -7.56 -15.57 24.03
C ARG A 198 -6.28 -14.78 23.86
N HIS A 199 -5.19 -15.52 23.63
CA HIS A 199 -3.92 -14.91 23.26
C HIS A 199 -3.81 -14.74 21.75
N THR A 200 -3.61 -13.51 21.28
CA THR A 200 -3.39 -13.18 19.88
C THR A 200 -1.99 -12.65 19.67
N VAL A 201 -1.27 -13.21 18.68
CA VAL A 201 0.00 -12.66 18.19
C VAL A 201 -0.27 -11.88 16.89
N VAL A 202 0.09 -10.60 16.88
CA VAL A 202 0.04 -9.74 15.67
C VAL A 202 1.44 -9.66 15.08
N VAL A 203 1.60 -10.08 13.82
CA VAL A 203 2.87 -10.07 13.10
C VAL A 203 2.86 -8.96 12.05
N GLY A 204 3.77 -8.00 12.15
CA GLY A 204 3.91 -6.88 11.24
C GLY A 204 4.08 -5.55 11.95
N ALA A 205 4.55 -4.52 11.23
CA ALA A 205 4.95 -3.24 11.80
C ALA A 205 4.25 -2.03 11.16
N GLY A 206 3.30 -2.25 10.23
CA GLY A 206 2.58 -1.18 9.54
C GLY A 206 1.27 -0.78 10.22
N HIS A 207 0.55 0.17 9.62
CA HIS A 207 -0.73 0.70 10.15
C HIS A 207 -1.79 -0.38 10.38
N SER A 208 -1.83 -1.45 9.57
CA SER A 208 -2.75 -2.57 9.81
C SER A 208 -2.46 -3.28 11.13
N ALA A 209 -1.17 -3.48 11.48
CA ALA A 209 -0.79 -4.03 12.77
C ALA A 209 -1.20 -3.09 13.91
N ALA A 210 -0.92 -1.79 13.78
CA ALA A 210 -1.24 -0.79 14.79
C ALA A 210 -2.76 -0.72 15.05
N ASN A 211 -3.59 -0.64 14.01
CA ASN A 211 -5.05 -0.65 14.14
C ASN A 211 -5.56 -1.93 14.83
N THR A 212 -5.03 -3.09 14.44
CA THR A 212 -5.42 -4.37 15.06
C THR A 212 -5.02 -4.42 16.53
N LEU A 213 -3.82 -3.93 16.89
CA LEU A 213 -3.34 -3.91 18.27
C LEU A 213 -4.17 -2.98 19.15
N LEU A 214 -4.56 -1.80 18.63
CA LEU A 214 -5.45 -0.87 19.33
C LEU A 214 -6.83 -1.50 19.57
N ALA A 215 -7.43 -2.12 18.55
CA ALA A 215 -8.73 -2.79 18.67
C ALA A 215 -8.67 -4.01 19.61
N LEU A 216 -7.59 -4.80 19.58
CA LEU A 216 -7.38 -5.91 20.53
C LEU A 216 -7.21 -5.41 21.97
N ALA A 217 -6.55 -4.26 22.18
CA ALA A 217 -6.43 -3.67 23.49
C ALA A 217 -7.78 -3.21 24.04
N GLU A 218 -8.63 -2.62 23.20
CA GLU A 218 -10.02 -2.30 23.56
C GLU A 218 -10.82 -3.58 23.88
N LEU A 219 -10.66 -4.61 23.09
CA LEU A 219 -11.27 -5.92 23.39
C LEU A 219 -10.80 -6.48 24.73
N ALA A 220 -9.51 -6.34 25.08
CA ALA A 220 -8.96 -6.82 26.35
C ALA A 220 -9.53 -6.08 27.56
N ASP A 221 -9.91 -4.81 27.43
CA ASP A 221 -10.61 -4.06 28.49
C ASP A 221 -12.03 -4.62 28.75
N ALA A 222 -12.68 -5.10 27.70
CA ALA A 222 -14.06 -5.65 27.78
C ALA A 222 -14.07 -7.15 28.10
N GLU A 223 -13.05 -7.91 27.72
CA GLU A 223 -13.02 -9.39 27.80
C GLU A 223 -11.79 -9.85 28.58
N PRO A 224 -11.94 -10.11 29.90
CA PRO A 224 -10.84 -10.60 30.73
C PRO A 224 -10.21 -11.89 30.19
N GLY A 225 -8.87 -11.97 30.24
CA GLY A 225 -8.12 -13.11 29.70
C GLY A 225 -7.65 -12.91 28.25
N THR A 226 -8.09 -11.85 27.56
CA THR A 226 -7.54 -11.45 26.27
C THR A 226 -6.11 -10.92 26.48
N THR A 227 -5.13 -11.50 25.79
CA THR A 227 -3.73 -11.09 25.86
C THR A 227 -3.13 -10.91 24.46
N ILE A 228 -2.15 -10.02 24.34
CA ILE A 228 -1.68 -9.55 23.05
C ILE A 228 -0.15 -9.57 23.02
N THR A 229 0.41 -10.17 21.95
CA THR A 229 1.84 -10.04 21.65
C THR A 229 1.98 -9.41 20.25
N TRP A 230 2.87 -8.45 20.14
CA TRP A 230 3.24 -7.80 18.90
C TRP A 230 4.63 -8.27 18.47
N ALA A 231 4.71 -9.02 17.37
CA ALA A 231 5.94 -9.57 16.82
C ALA A 231 6.41 -8.76 15.61
N ILE A 232 7.62 -8.21 15.68
CA ILE A 232 8.23 -7.41 14.62
C ILE A 232 9.62 -7.91 14.24
N ARG A 233 10.00 -7.77 12.97
CA ARG A 233 11.33 -8.17 12.47
C ARG A 233 12.43 -7.23 12.93
N ALA A 234 12.12 -5.93 13.08
CA ALA A 234 13.05 -4.92 13.55
C ALA A 234 13.40 -5.17 15.02
N ALA A 235 14.64 -4.90 15.39
CA ALA A 235 15.09 -4.93 16.78
C ALA A 235 14.53 -3.74 17.58
N ASP A 236 14.29 -2.60 16.93
CA ASP A 236 13.71 -1.39 17.49
C ASP A 236 12.33 -1.11 16.89
N PRO A 237 11.26 -0.93 17.68
CA PRO A 237 9.94 -0.58 17.21
C PRO A 237 9.77 0.90 16.84
N ALA A 238 10.76 1.76 17.05
CA ALA A 238 10.63 3.23 16.96
C ALA A 238 10.02 3.70 15.63
N ALA A 239 10.44 3.12 14.51
CA ALA A 239 9.88 3.45 13.19
C ALA A 239 8.38 3.13 13.04
N SER A 240 7.86 2.17 13.83
CA SER A 240 6.44 1.78 13.79
C SER A 240 5.52 2.74 14.56
N PHE A 241 6.07 3.62 15.38
CA PHE A 241 5.30 4.63 16.13
C PHE A 241 5.01 5.90 15.30
N GLY A 242 5.64 6.04 14.12
CA GLY A 242 5.42 7.17 13.22
C GLY A 242 5.82 8.53 13.81
N GLY A 243 5.33 9.61 13.18
CA GLY A 243 5.67 11.00 13.56
C GLY A 243 4.91 11.55 14.76
N GLY A 244 3.95 10.83 15.32
CA GLY A 244 3.19 11.30 16.49
C GLY A 244 2.47 12.62 16.22
N SER A 245 2.72 13.65 17.08
CA SER A 245 2.12 14.98 16.95
C SER A 245 2.60 15.79 15.74
N ASP A 246 3.73 15.39 15.14
CA ASP A 246 4.34 16.09 14.01
C ASP A 246 3.87 15.51 12.65
N ASP A 247 2.97 14.53 12.69
CA ASP A 247 2.36 13.96 11.49
C ASP A 247 1.30 14.92 10.92
N GLU A 248 1.42 15.32 9.66
CA GLU A 248 0.44 16.19 8.99
C GLU A 248 -0.95 15.58 8.83
N LEU A 249 -1.07 14.25 9.00
CA LEU A 249 -2.34 13.57 9.17
C LEU A 249 -2.52 13.24 10.67
N PRO A 250 -3.19 14.09 11.46
CA PRO A 250 -3.28 13.92 12.92
C PRO A 250 -3.81 12.55 13.35
N ALA A 251 -4.76 12.00 12.60
CA ALA A 251 -5.32 10.68 12.87
C ALA A 251 -4.28 9.56 12.66
N ARG A 252 -3.36 9.70 11.70
CA ARG A 252 -2.27 8.77 11.50
C ARG A 252 -1.25 8.84 12.64
N GLY A 253 -0.89 10.05 13.05
CA GLY A 253 -0.01 10.28 14.21
C GLY A 253 -0.60 9.72 15.51
N ALA A 254 -1.92 9.83 15.70
CA ALA A 254 -2.63 9.30 16.86
C ALA A 254 -2.55 7.76 16.94
N ILE A 255 -2.59 7.04 15.80
CA ILE A 255 -2.42 5.59 15.75
C ILE A 255 -1.05 5.20 16.31
N GLY A 256 0.02 5.85 15.86
CA GLY A 256 1.37 5.58 16.33
C GLY A 256 1.56 5.89 17.80
N SER A 257 1.06 7.02 18.27
CA SER A 257 1.10 7.43 19.68
C SER A 257 0.32 6.45 20.57
N GLY A 258 -0.85 6.00 20.12
CA GLY A 258 -1.66 5.01 20.82
C GLY A 258 -0.93 3.67 20.93
N LEU A 259 -0.31 3.20 19.85
CA LEU A 259 0.48 1.97 19.87
C LEU A 259 1.66 2.07 20.84
N LYS A 260 2.37 3.20 20.85
CA LYS A 260 3.46 3.42 21.81
C LYS A 260 2.99 3.34 23.26
N MET A 261 1.84 3.96 23.58
CA MET A 261 1.26 3.89 24.93
C MET A 261 0.91 2.46 25.33
N LEU A 262 0.39 1.63 24.43
CA LEU A 262 0.08 0.23 24.71
C LEU A 262 1.34 -0.59 25.07
N VAL A 263 2.44 -0.34 24.37
CA VAL A 263 3.73 -1.01 24.63
C VAL A 263 4.32 -0.51 25.96
N ASP A 264 4.40 0.80 26.15
CA ASP A 264 4.96 1.42 27.36
C ASP A 264 4.20 1.04 28.64
N SER A 265 2.89 0.85 28.54
CA SER A 265 2.03 0.42 29.68
C SER A 265 2.04 -1.11 29.91
N GLY A 266 2.67 -1.89 29.05
CA GLY A 266 2.70 -3.36 29.12
C GLY A 266 1.37 -4.04 28.73
N ARG A 267 0.41 -3.31 28.16
CA ARG A 267 -0.86 -3.88 27.66
C ARG A 267 -0.64 -4.74 26.42
N VAL A 268 0.42 -4.48 25.67
CA VAL A 268 0.90 -5.26 24.55
C VAL A 268 2.32 -5.71 24.85
N THR A 269 2.56 -7.02 24.82
CA THR A 269 3.91 -7.58 24.95
C THR A 269 4.62 -7.44 23.61
N LEU A 270 5.73 -6.70 23.56
CA LEU A 270 6.54 -6.55 22.36
C LEU A 270 7.53 -7.71 22.24
N ALA A 271 7.61 -8.32 21.06
CA ALA A 271 8.61 -9.30 20.65
C ALA A 271 9.43 -8.73 19.47
N PRO A 272 10.45 -7.90 19.73
CA PRO A 272 11.29 -7.32 18.70
C PRO A 272 12.29 -8.35 18.17
N GLY A 273 12.79 -8.16 16.96
CA GLY A 273 13.72 -9.07 16.31
C GLY A 273 13.12 -10.44 15.96
N PHE A 274 11.80 -10.60 16.11
CA PHE A 274 11.12 -11.87 15.87
C PHE A 274 10.95 -12.13 14.37
N ARG A 275 11.83 -12.94 13.80
CA ARG A 275 11.86 -13.32 12.38
C ARG A 275 11.19 -14.68 12.21
N THR A 276 9.89 -14.69 11.96
CA THR A 276 9.11 -15.94 11.83
C THR A 276 9.72 -16.86 10.78
N HIS A 277 10.14 -18.06 11.20
CA HIS A 277 10.71 -19.11 10.38
C HIS A 277 9.74 -20.27 10.16
N ALA A 278 9.00 -20.65 11.22
CA ALA A 278 8.05 -21.74 11.18
C ALA A 278 6.80 -21.44 12.01
N ILE A 279 5.71 -22.13 11.71
CA ILE A 279 4.49 -22.20 12.51
C ILE A 279 4.17 -23.67 12.74
N ARG A 280 4.07 -24.07 14.01
CA ARG A 280 3.77 -25.45 14.44
C ARG A 280 2.38 -25.48 15.04
N ARG A 281 1.52 -26.38 14.59
CA ARG A 281 0.22 -26.62 15.25
C ARG A 281 0.45 -27.38 16.56
N LEU A 282 -0.25 -26.97 17.61
CA LEU A 282 -0.27 -27.64 18.90
C LEU A 282 -1.58 -28.41 19.13
N GLY A 283 -2.36 -28.62 18.07
CA GLY A 283 -3.61 -29.37 18.00
C GLY A 283 -4.21 -29.23 16.60
N ASP A 284 -5.43 -29.74 16.40
CA ASP A 284 -6.07 -29.83 15.09
C ASP A 284 -7.32 -28.93 14.96
N ASP A 285 -7.88 -28.44 16.06
CA ASP A 285 -9.06 -27.57 16.09
C ASP A 285 -8.68 -26.09 16.28
N PRO A 286 -8.76 -25.24 15.24
CA PRO A 286 -8.48 -23.82 15.40
C PRO A 286 -9.37 -23.10 16.44
N ALA A 287 -10.54 -23.65 16.76
CA ALA A 287 -11.43 -23.05 17.75
C ALA A 287 -10.94 -23.24 19.20
N GLN A 288 -10.15 -24.26 19.48
CA GLN A 288 -9.73 -24.64 20.84
C GLN A 288 -8.22 -24.69 21.02
N ASP A 289 -7.50 -25.08 19.97
CA ASP A 289 -6.06 -25.34 20.05
C ASP A 289 -5.22 -24.08 19.72
N ARG A 290 -3.92 -24.23 19.85
CA ARG A 290 -2.94 -23.16 19.67
C ARG A 290 -1.94 -23.50 18.57
N VAL A 291 -1.23 -22.48 18.15
CA VAL A 291 -0.05 -22.58 17.30
C VAL A 291 1.15 -22.00 18.02
N GLU A 292 2.33 -22.46 17.64
CA GLU A 292 3.60 -21.92 18.06
C GLU A 292 4.30 -21.29 16.87
N LEU A 293 4.54 -19.98 16.93
CA LEU A 293 5.41 -19.27 15.98
C LEU A 293 6.84 -19.46 16.44
N VAL A 294 7.72 -19.78 15.50
CA VAL A 294 9.15 -20.00 15.76
C VAL A 294 9.94 -18.95 14.99
N SER A 295 10.73 -18.16 15.69
CA SER A 295 11.78 -17.32 15.12
C SER A 295 13.10 -18.04 15.23
N ARG A 296 13.98 -17.90 14.24
CA ARG A 296 15.32 -18.45 14.27
C ARG A 296 16.33 -17.35 13.94
N ASP A 297 17.34 -17.20 14.78
CA ASP A 297 18.44 -16.27 14.55
C ASP A 297 19.52 -16.86 13.59
N ALA A 298 20.56 -16.08 13.30
CA ALA A 298 21.65 -16.50 12.42
C ALA A 298 22.48 -17.68 13.00
N ASP A 299 22.51 -17.82 14.32
CA ASP A 299 23.22 -18.88 15.02
C ASP A 299 22.39 -20.16 15.16
N GLY A 300 21.11 -20.12 14.72
CA GLY A 300 20.18 -21.23 14.75
C GLY A 300 19.40 -21.37 16.06
N ASN A 301 19.52 -20.40 16.99
CA ASN A 301 18.72 -20.43 18.23
C ASN A 301 17.26 -20.13 17.93
N GLU A 302 16.35 -20.88 18.57
CA GLU A 302 14.92 -20.68 18.41
C GLU A 302 14.33 -19.87 19.56
N GLN A 303 13.50 -18.88 19.21
CA GLN A 303 12.59 -18.20 20.11
C GLN A 303 11.17 -18.55 19.69
N THR A 304 10.27 -18.80 20.62
CA THR A 304 8.90 -19.21 20.32
C THR A 304 7.86 -18.30 20.95
N LEU A 305 6.73 -18.15 20.26
CA LEU A 305 5.51 -17.48 20.74
C LEU A 305 4.33 -18.41 20.53
N THR A 306 3.61 -18.73 21.60
CA THR A 306 2.41 -19.56 21.51
C THR A 306 1.16 -18.67 21.43
N ALA A 307 0.25 -18.95 20.50
CA ALA A 307 -0.95 -18.16 20.28
C ALA A 307 -2.19 -19.02 20.03
N HIS A 308 -3.37 -18.51 20.37
CA HIS A 308 -4.66 -19.06 19.90
C HIS A 308 -5.00 -18.51 18.52
N ARG A 309 -4.55 -17.28 18.20
CA ARG A 309 -4.74 -16.62 16.91
C ARG A 309 -3.49 -15.88 16.51
N VAL A 310 -3.26 -15.85 15.21
CA VAL A 310 -2.21 -15.05 14.59
C VAL A 310 -2.87 -14.07 13.62
N VAL A 311 -2.57 -12.79 13.74
CA VAL A 311 -2.95 -11.79 12.74
C VAL A 311 -1.71 -11.46 11.92
N ALA A 312 -1.72 -11.87 10.66
CA ALA A 312 -0.69 -11.56 9.68
C ALA A 312 -0.94 -10.17 9.06
N ALA A 313 -0.50 -9.12 9.78
CA ALA A 313 -0.53 -7.75 9.30
C ALA A 313 0.76 -7.41 8.51
N THR A 314 1.18 -8.34 7.66
CA THR A 314 2.45 -8.33 6.91
C THR A 314 2.37 -7.57 5.58
N GLY A 315 1.22 -6.93 5.30
CA GLY A 315 0.94 -6.21 4.06
C GLY A 315 0.54 -7.12 2.90
N PHE A 316 0.56 -6.55 1.70
CA PHE A 316 0.07 -7.19 0.49
C PHE A 316 1.07 -6.98 -0.65
N ARG A 317 0.92 -7.75 -1.73
CA ARG A 317 1.73 -7.62 -2.96
C ARG A 317 0.86 -7.68 -4.20
N PRO A 318 1.29 -7.12 -5.34
CA PRO A 318 0.54 -7.23 -6.59
C PRO A 318 0.57 -8.66 -7.11
N ASP A 319 -0.53 -9.07 -7.76
CA ASP A 319 -0.60 -10.30 -8.53
C ASP A 319 -0.47 -9.96 -10.02
N HIS A 320 0.65 -10.35 -10.62
CA HIS A 320 0.95 -10.16 -12.04
C HIS A 320 0.68 -11.39 -12.90
N ARG A 321 0.19 -12.50 -12.31
CA ARG A 321 -0.06 -13.75 -13.07
C ARG A 321 -1.04 -13.58 -14.22
N ILE A 322 -2.04 -12.71 -14.08
CA ILE A 322 -2.99 -12.43 -15.15
C ILE A 322 -2.36 -11.76 -16.38
N THR A 323 -1.16 -11.22 -16.25
CA THR A 323 -0.44 -10.46 -17.29
C THR A 323 0.77 -11.18 -17.86
N ASP A 324 0.88 -12.48 -17.64
CA ASP A 324 2.05 -13.27 -18.08
C ASP A 324 2.30 -13.19 -19.60
N GLU A 325 1.25 -13.00 -20.41
CA GLU A 325 1.34 -12.82 -21.86
C GLU A 325 1.56 -11.37 -22.30
N LEU A 326 1.68 -10.42 -21.36
CA LEU A 326 1.99 -9.03 -21.66
C LEU A 326 3.48 -8.73 -21.47
N ARG A 327 3.97 -7.72 -22.20
CA ARG A 327 5.36 -7.25 -22.12
C ARG A 327 5.48 -6.15 -21.07
N LEU A 328 5.49 -6.54 -19.80
CA LEU A 328 5.65 -5.60 -18.70
C LEU A 328 7.14 -5.34 -18.44
N ASP A 329 7.46 -4.10 -18.12
CA ASP A 329 8.75 -3.70 -17.54
C ASP A 329 8.54 -3.33 -16.08
N LEU A 330 8.77 -4.31 -15.20
CA LEU A 330 8.66 -4.15 -13.76
C LEU A 330 10.04 -4.08 -13.14
N ASP A 331 10.19 -3.22 -12.15
CA ASP A 331 11.37 -3.19 -11.30
C ASP A 331 11.48 -4.51 -10.52
N PRO A 332 12.66 -5.17 -10.50
CA PRO A 332 12.82 -6.49 -9.87
C PRO A 332 12.73 -6.44 -8.35
N ILE A 333 12.96 -5.28 -7.71
CA ILE A 333 12.91 -5.11 -6.26
C ILE A 333 11.49 -4.73 -5.85
N MET A 334 10.95 -3.68 -6.48
CA MET A 334 9.66 -3.09 -6.10
C MET A 334 8.45 -3.79 -6.73
N SER A 335 8.61 -4.54 -7.82
CA SER A 335 7.50 -5.07 -8.63
C SER A 335 6.53 -3.97 -9.10
N ALA A 336 7.02 -2.75 -9.25
CA ALA A 336 6.33 -1.57 -9.76
C ALA A 336 6.78 -1.28 -11.20
N PRO A 337 6.05 -0.48 -12.00
CA PRO A 337 6.54 -0.01 -13.29
C PRO A 337 7.94 0.59 -13.18
N ARG A 338 8.82 0.27 -14.12
CA ARG A 338 10.25 0.64 -14.08
C ARG A 338 10.48 2.13 -13.87
N ALA A 339 9.72 2.96 -14.54
CA ALA A 339 9.89 4.41 -14.43
C ALA A 339 9.31 4.99 -13.12
N LEU A 340 8.32 4.30 -12.51
CA LEU A 340 7.74 4.69 -11.23
C LEU A 340 8.61 4.25 -10.04
N ALA A 341 9.24 3.09 -10.11
CA ALA A 341 9.94 2.48 -8.98
C ALA A 341 10.93 3.43 -8.28
N PRO A 342 11.80 4.20 -8.98
CA PRO A 342 12.74 5.13 -8.32
C PRO A 342 12.03 6.26 -7.56
N LEU A 343 10.79 6.60 -7.91
CA LEU A 343 10.02 7.68 -7.28
C LEU A 343 9.32 7.24 -5.99
N ILE A 344 9.21 5.94 -5.76
CA ILE A 344 8.46 5.35 -4.64
C ILE A 344 9.28 4.37 -3.81
N ASP A 345 10.58 4.20 -4.13
CA ASP A 345 11.46 3.27 -3.43
C ASP A 345 11.70 3.76 -1.99
N PRO A 346 11.25 3.00 -0.97
CA PRO A 346 11.42 3.40 0.43
C PRO A 346 12.88 3.43 0.88
N ASN A 347 13.80 2.82 0.11
CA ASN A 347 15.23 2.89 0.38
C ASN A 347 15.86 4.20 -0.14
N GLN A 348 15.15 4.98 -0.98
CA GLN A 348 15.63 6.22 -1.58
C GLN A 348 14.82 7.45 -1.14
N HIS A 349 13.56 7.26 -0.78
CA HIS A 349 12.63 8.34 -0.46
C HIS A 349 11.87 8.04 0.83
N SER A 350 11.63 9.08 1.62
CA SER A 350 10.66 9.00 2.72
C SER A 350 9.23 8.93 2.16
N CYS A 351 8.33 8.28 2.88
CA CYS A 351 6.96 8.03 2.45
C CYS A 351 6.09 9.28 2.18
N GLY A 352 6.61 10.49 2.41
CA GLY A 352 5.88 11.75 2.25
C GLY A 352 6.25 12.58 1.02
N THR A 353 7.29 12.19 0.28
CA THR A 353 7.85 13.02 -0.81
C THR A 353 7.62 12.46 -2.21
N VAL A 354 6.60 11.61 -2.39
CA VAL A 354 6.34 11.02 -3.70
C VAL A 354 5.86 12.09 -4.68
N THR A 355 6.66 12.33 -5.71
CA THR A 355 6.28 13.23 -6.81
C THR A 355 5.04 12.70 -7.53
N PRO A 356 4.04 13.54 -7.85
CA PRO A 356 2.91 13.13 -8.69
C PRO A 356 3.39 12.49 -9.99
N HIS A 357 2.74 11.41 -10.41
CA HIS A 357 3.10 10.63 -11.58
C HIS A 357 1.85 10.17 -12.32
N GLY A 358 1.98 9.93 -13.61
CA GLY A 358 0.86 9.66 -14.50
C GLY A 358 1.18 8.62 -15.58
N TYR A 359 0.57 8.81 -16.76
CA TYR A 359 0.62 7.82 -17.83
C TYR A 359 2.04 7.47 -18.31
N ARG A 360 3.03 8.37 -18.13
CA ARG A 360 4.41 8.12 -18.57
C ARG A 360 5.14 7.17 -17.65
N GLU A 361 5.06 7.42 -16.36
CA GLU A 361 5.74 6.63 -15.32
C GLU A 361 5.09 5.26 -15.16
N LEU A 362 3.80 5.13 -15.57
CA LEU A 362 3.04 3.88 -15.52
C LEU A 362 3.07 3.10 -16.85
N ALA A 363 3.74 3.63 -17.87
CA ALA A 363 3.82 2.98 -19.18
C ALA A 363 4.72 1.73 -19.14
N HIS A 364 4.36 0.76 -19.96
CA HIS A 364 5.12 -0.47 -20.20
C HIS A 364 5.48 -0.61 -21.69
N PRO A 365 6.42 -1.50 -22.07
CA PRO A 365 6.63 -1.90 -23.46
C PRO A 365 5.37 -2.50 -24.13
N GLU A 366 4.33 -2.79 -23.37
CA GLU A 366 3.00 -3.16 -23.81
C GLU A 366 2.12 -1.92 -23.93
N PRO A 367 1.96 -1.31 -25.13
CA PRO A 367 1.21 -0.07 -25.27
C PRO A 367 -0.25 -0.25 -24.88
N GLY A 368 -0.81 0.73 -24.15
CA GLY A 368 -2.21 0.74 -23.74
C GLY A 368 -2.54 -0.14 -22.52
N TYR A 369 -1.57 -0.75 -21.84
CA TYR A 369 -1.74 -1.39 -20.53
C TYR A 369 -1.15 -0.51 -19.44
N TYR A 370 -1.91 -0.28 -18.37
CA TYR A 370 -1.51 0.49 -17.20
C TYR A 370 -1.97 -0.20 -15.92
N ALA A 371 -1.04 -0.58 -15.05
CA ALA A 371 -1.35 -0.92 -13.67
C ALA A 371 -1.48 0.36 -12.85
N VAL A 372 -2.55 0.51 -12.07
CA VAL A 372 -2.86 1.73 -11.29
C VAL A 372 -3.21 1.44 -9.84
N GLY A 373 -3.28 2.48 -9.05
CA GLY A 373 -3.60 2.38 -7.64
C GLY A 373 -2.54 1.59 -6.87
N MET A 374 -2.94 0.93 -5.80
CA MET A 374 -2.03 0.15 -4.94
C MET A 374 -1.22 -0.88 -5.73
N LYS A 375 -1.76 -1.44 -6.82
CA LYS A 375 -1.06 -2.41 -7.66
C LYS A 375 0.19 -1.81 -8.31
N SER A 376 0.11 -0.56 -8.78
CA SER A 376 1.25 0.13 -9.41
C SER A 376 2.41 0.39 -8.43
N TYR A 377 2.10 0.48 -7.13
CA TYR A 377 3.11 0.70 -6.09
C TYR A 377 3.90 -0.55 -5.73
N GLY A 378 3.49 -1.71 -6.26
CA GLY A 378 4.23 -2.95 -6.09
C GLY A 378 4.38 -3.32 -4.61
N ARG A 379 5.61 -3.28 -4.12
CA ARG A 379 5.98 -3.58 -2.72
C ARG A 379 6.21 -2.33 -1.86
N ALA A 380 5.99 -1.13 -2.39
CA ALA A 380 6.09 0.09 -1.60
C ALA A 380 5.03 0.09 -0.47
N PRO A 381 5.40 0.49 0.76
CA PRO A 381 4.54 0.33 1.93
C PRO A 381 3.40 1.36 2.00
N THR A 382 3.51 2.47 1.26
CA THR A 382 2.61 3.62 1.40
C THR A 382 1.98 3.98 0.07
N PHE A 383 0.65 4.16 0.09
CA PHE A 383 -0.14 4.62 -1.04
C PHE A 383 -1.33 5.43 -0.53
N LEU A 384 -1.57 6.59 -1.15
CA LEU A 384 -2.76 7.41 -0.91
C LEU A 384 -3.72 7.31 -2.10
N MET A 385 -5.02 7.27 -1.85
CA MET A 385 -6.04 7.18 -2.90
C MET A 385 -5.94 8.34 -3.89
N LEU A 386 -5.64 9.55 -3.39
CA LEU A 386 -5.38 10.73 -4.24
C LEU A 386 -4.35 10.48 -5.35
N THR A 387 -3.25 9.79 -5.00
CA THR A 387 -2.23 9.43 -6.00
C THR A 387 -2.82 8.54 -7.10
N GLY A 388 -3.66 7.57 -6.71
CA GLY A 388 -4.35 6.72 -7.68
C GLY A 388 -5.35 7.48 -8.55
N TYR A 389 -5.99 8.49 -7.99
CA TYR A 389 -6.90 9.37 -8.75
C TYR A 389 -6.15 10.19 -9.79
N GLU A 390 -4.99 10.75 -9.43
CA GLU A 390 -4.13 11.46 -10.38
C GLU A 390 -3.59 10.55 -11.49
N GLN A 391 -3.20 9.30 -11.14
CA GLN A 391 -2.80 8.31 -12.14
C GLN A 391 -3.88 8.09 -13.19
N VAL A 392 -5.12 7.84 -12.77
CA VAL A 392 -6.21 7.53 -13.70
C VAL A 392 -6.71 8.77 -14.43
N ARG A 393 -6.64 9.97 -13.85
CA ARG A 393 -6.88 11.24 -14.52
C ARG A 393 -5.94 11.41 -15.72
N SER A 394 -4.64 11.26 -15.48
CA SER A 394 -3.59 11.37 -16.49
C SER A 394 -3.75 10.32 -17.59
N ILE A 395 -3.99 9.06 -17.23
CA ILE A 395 -4.18 7.96 -18.20
C ILE A 395 -5.45 8.17 -19.03
N ALA A 396 -6.58 8.54 -18.42
CA ALA A 396 -7.82 8.78 -19.14
C ALA A 396 -7.68 9.93 -20.16
N ALA A 397 -6.97 11.01 -19.79
CA ALA A 397 -6.66 12.10 -20.72
C ALA A 397 -5.79 11.62 -21.89
N ALA A 398 -4.74 10.82 -21.61
CA ALA A 398 -3.89 10.26 -22.66
C ALA A 398 -4.68 9.34 -23.61
N LEU A 399 -5.58 8.48 -23.08
CA LEU A 399 -6.42 7.59 -23.88
C LEU A 399 -7.51 8.33 -24.68
N ALA A 400 -7.90 9.53 -24.25
CA ALA A 400 -8.76 10.44 -24.99
C ALA A 400 -8.01 11.25 -26.07
N GLY A 401 -6.68 11.16 -26.13
CA GLY A 401 -5.84 11.94 -27.06
C GLY A 401 -5.45 13.33 -26.54
N ASP A 402 -5.87 13.71 -25.34
CA ASP A 402 -5.51 14.99 -24.71
C ASP A 402 -4.18 14.86 -23.94
N LEU A 403 -3.09 14.92 -24.70
CA LEU A 403 -1.74 14.74 -24.14
C LEU A 403 -1.29 15.93 -23.28
N GLU A 404 -1.86 17.11 -23.44
CA GLU A 404 -1.53 18.25 -22.58
C GLU A 404 -2.15 18.10 -21.20
N ALA A 405 -3.44 17.75 -21.12
CA ALA A 405 -4.07 17.41 -19.85
C ALA A 405 -3.43 16.17 -19.19
N ALA A 406 -2.99 15.19 -19.99
CA ALA A 406 -2.32 14.00 -19.46
C ALA A 406 -0.98 14.31 -18.77
N LYS A 407 -0.25 15.33 -19.24
CA LYS A 407 1.03 15.76 -18.68
C LYS A 407 0.88 16.71 -17.49
N SER A 408 -0.23 17.44 -17.41
CA SER A 408 -0.48 18.34 -16.29
C SER A 408 -0.63 17.55 -15.00
N VAL A 409 -0.17 18.13 -13.89
CA VAL A 409 -0.34 17.59 -12.54
C VAL A 409 -1.38 18.43 -11.84
N GLU A 410 -2.47 17.80 -11.41
CA GLU A 410 -3.55 18.46 -10.68
C GLU A 410 -3.54 18.10 -9.18
N LEU A 411 -2.69 17.13 -8.81
CA LEU A 411 -2.59 16.62 -7.45
C LEU A 411 -1.81 17.57 -6.56
N GLN A 412 -2.44 17.99 -5.46
CA GLN A 412 -1.77 18.59 -4.30
C GLN A 412 -1.80 17.54 -3.18
N LEU A 413 -0.66 16.91 -2.92
CA LEU A 413 -0.52 16.00 -1.79
C LEU A 413 -0.32 16.83 -0.51
N PRO A 414 -0.95 16.42 0.62
CA PRO A 414 -0.48 16.87 1.92
C PRO A 414 0.98 16.40 2.06
N GLU A 415 1.85 17.21 2.64
CA GLU A 415 3.22 16.81 2.96
C GLU A 415 3.17 15.72 4.03
N THR A 416 3.00 14.48 3.63
CA THR A 416 2.87 13.35 4.54
C THR A 416 4.24 12.80 4.90
N GLY A 417 5.02 13.62 5.61
CA GLY A 417 6.36 13.22 6.05
C GLY A 417 6.33 12.28 7.22
N VAL A 418 6.01 10.99 7.05
CA VAL A 418 6.33 10.04 8.11
C VAL A 418 6.37 8.58 7.66
N CYS A 419 7.43 8.20 7.14
CA CYS A 419 8.23 6.99 7.37
C CYS A 419 9.66 7.41 7.05
N SER A 420 10.17 8.39 7.77
CA SER A 420 11.50 8.89 7.47
C SER A 420 12.49 8.24 8.42
N VAL A 421 13.40 7.51 7.83
CA VAL A 421 14.77 7.36 8.36
C VAL A 421 15.32 8.76 8.74
N THR A 422 14.88 9.82 8.08
CA THR A 422 15.11 11.23 8.42
C THR A 422 14.50 11.68 9.75
N ALA A 423 13.39 11.11 10.25
CA ALA A 423 12.82 11.52 11.54
C ALA A 423 13.77 11.19 12.71
N GLY A 424 14.50 10.09 12.64
CA GLY A 424 15.57 9.80 13.60
C GLY A 424 16.73 10.78 13.49
N GLY A 425 17.13 11.13 12.29
CA GLY A 425 18.18 12.10 12.01
C GLY A 425 17.78 13.52 12.40
N GLU A 426 16.57 13.96 12.09
CA GLU A 426 16.05 15.25 12.51
C GLU A 426 15.91 15.35 14.03
N ALA A 427 15.30 14.34 14.66
CA ALA A 427 15.16 14.29 16.12
C ALA A 427 16.53 14.28 16.82
N LEU A 428 17.54 13.64 16.24
CA LEU A 428 18.92 13.71 16.70
C LEU A 428 19.49 15.11 16.49
N ALA A 429 19.35 15.68 15.30
CA ALA A 429 19.85 17.00 14.97
C ALA A 429 19.28 18.09 15.91
N LEU A 430 17.95 18.06 16.15
CA LEU A 430 17.29 18.96 17.09
C LEU A 430 17.76 18.77 18.53
N ARG A 431 17.96 17.52 18.99
CA ARG A 431 18.56 17.24 20.32
C ARG A 431 19.97 17.73 20.46
N LEU A 432 20.71 17.75 19.36
CA LEU A 432 22.08 18.28 19.27
C LEU A 432 22.14 19.80 19.07
N GLY A 433 20.98 20.47 19.04
CA GLY A 433 20.86 21.94 19.01
C GLY A 433 20.83 22.55 17.61
N LEU A 434 20.69 21.76 16.54
CA LEU A 434 20.43 22.30 15.20
C LEU A 434 18.96 22.72 15.08
N THR A 435 18.72 23.77 14.31
CA THR A 435 17.36 24.14 13.88
C THR A 435 16.91 23.23 12.72
N ARG A 436 15.62 23.22 12.42
CA ARG A 436 15.07 22.49 11.25
C ARG A 436 15.72 22.97 9.95
N ASP A 437 15.85 24.26 9.75
CA ASP A 437 16.47 24.84 8.56
C ASP A 437 17.94 24.40 8.41
N GLN A 438 18.68 24.33 9.53
CA GLN A 438 20.07 23.83 9.52
C GLN A 438 20.14 22.33 9.21
N HIS A 439 19.20 21.54 9.70
CA HIS A 439 19.10 20.12 9.37
C HIS A 439 18.76 19.90 7.89
N GLU A 440 17.81 20.66 7.34
CA GLU A 440 17.49 20.61 5.90
C GLU A 440 18.68 21.00 5.03
N GLN A 441 19.39 22.07 5.39
CA GLN A 441 20.62 22.47 4.70
C GLN A 441 21.69 21.37 4.77
N LEU A 442 21.83 20.72 5.93
CA LEU A 442 22.75 19.60 6.11
C LEU A 442 22.40 18.44 5.16
N LEU A 443 21.13 18.07 5.06
CA LEU A 443 20.70 17.02 4.14
C LEU A 443 20.94 17.38 2.67
N GLN A 444 20.66 18.63 2.26
CA GLN A 444 20.90 19.07 0.89
C GLN A 444 22.40 19.07 0.52
N VAL A 445 23.25 19.48 1.45
CA VAL A 445 24.70 19.49 1.22
C VAL A 445 25.24 18.07 1.27
N THR A 446 24.77 17.21 2.19
CA THR A 446 25.11 15.78 2.24
C THR A 446 24.80 15.09 0.92
N ALA A 447 23.60 15.33 0.35
CA ALA A 447 23.19 14.74 -0.93
C ALA A 447 24.16 15.09 -2.09
N LYS A 448 24.77 16.30 -2.09
CA LYS A 448 25.78 16.68 -3.09
C LYS A 448 27.09 15.89 -2.93
N HIS A 449 27.40 15.48 -1.70
CA HIS A 449 28.65 14.78 -1.39
C HIS A 449 28.53 13.26 -1.47
N LEU A 450 27.30 12.67 -1.44
CA LEU A 450 27.07 11.23 -1.47
C LEU A 450 27.74 10.53 -2.66
N GLY A 451 27.77 11.17 -3.84
CA GLY A 451 28.40 10.61 -5.04
C GLY A 451 29.93 10.67 -5.07
N SER A 452 30.54 11.44 -4.17
CA SER A 452 32.01 11.67 -4.10
C SER A 452 32.65 11.18 -2.80
N SER A 453 31.87 10.80 -1.81
CA SER A 453 32.31 10.28 -0.50
C SER A 453 32.34 8.76 -0.49
N PRO A 454 33.29 8.11 0.22
CA PRO A 454 33.36 6.66 0.33
C PRO A 454 32.16 6.04 1.05
N THR A 455 31.61 6.75 2.03
CA THR A 455 30.47 6.30 2.88
C THR A 455 29.47 7.44 3.09
N ALA A 456 28.27 7.11 3.54
CA ALA A 456 27.26 8.10 3.90
C ALA A 456 27.70 8.94 5.12
N SER A 457 28.36 8.32 6.08
CA SER A 457 28.96 9.02 7.24
C SER A 457 30.01 10.04 6.83
N ASP A 458 30.88 9.72 5.85
CA ASP A 458 31.85 10.67 5.31
C ASP A 458 31.19 11.86 4.61
N ALA A 459 30.10 11.61 3.89
CA ALA A 459 29.29 12.67 3.25
C ALA A 459 28.68 13.62 4.28
N VAL A 460 28.12 13.07 5.39
CA VAL A 460 27.57 13.86 6.50
C VAL A 460 28.66 14.69 7.19
N LEU A 461 29.82 14.13 7.46
CA LEU A 461 30.95 14.87 8.07
C LEU A 461 31.41 16.04 7.17
N THR A 462 31.52 15.79 5.87
CA THR A 462 31.90 16.81 4.91
C THR A 462 30.88 17.94 4.87
N ALA A 463 29.61 17.61 4.77
CA ALA A 463 28.51 18.58 4.76
C ALA A 463 28.43 19.38 6.06
N ALA A 464 28.54 18.72 7.21
CA ALA A 464 28.54 19.38 8.52
C ALA A 464 29.71 20.37 8.67
N THR A 465 30.89 20.01 8.15
CA THR A 465 32.07 20.90 8.15
C THR A 465 31.83 22.09 7.25
N GLU A 466 31.29 21.92 6.05
CA GLU A 466 30.94 23.00 5.12
C GLU A 466 29.96 23.99 5.69
N LEU A 467 29.00 23.50 6.46
CA LEU A 467 27.95 24.32 7.13
C LEU A 467 28.37 24.89 8.49
N GLY A 468 29.57 24.62 8.95
CA GLY A 468 30.08 25.11 10.21
C GLY A 468 29.42 24.51 11.46
N VAL A 469 28.88 23.32 11.34
CA VAL A 469 28.37 22.54 12.47
C VAL A 469 29.56 22.13 13.35
N ASP A 470 29.42 22.25 14.68
CA ASP A 470 30.48 21.89 15.59
C ASP A 470 30.87 20.42 15.44
N HIS A 471 32.17 20.14 15.69
CA HIS A 471 32.75 18.82 15.41
C HIS A 471 32.11 17.68 16.20
N THR A 472 31.67 17.93 17.42
CA THR A 472 31.03 16.91 18.29
C THR A 472 29.67 16.53 17.74
N THR A 473 28.86 17.51 17.37
CA THR A 473 27.57 17.35 16.70
C THR A 473 27.72 16.64 15.35
N ALA A 474 28.71 17.06 14.56
CA ALA A 474 29.00 16.42 13.27
C ALA A 474 29.36 14.94 13.39
N LEU A 475 30.18 14.56 14.38
CA LEU A 475 30.52 13.15 14.66
C LEU A 475 29.31 12.33 15.08
N GLN A 476 28.42 12.86 15.89
CA GLN A 476 27.21 12.16 16.33
C GLN A 476 26.22 11.93 15.19
N LEU A 477 26.07 12.91 14.29
CA LEU A 477 25.26 12.78 13.09
C LEU A 477 25.87 11.79 12.09
N ALA A 478 27.20 11.80 11.94
CA ALA A 478 27.91 10.85 11.10
C ALA A 478 27.88 9.41 11.66
N ALA A 479 27.98 9.24 12.97
CA ALA A 479 27.79 7.93 13.62
C ALA A 479 26.38 7.38 13.37
N TYR A 480 25.36 8.23 13.47
CA TYR A 480 24.00 7.85 13.13
C TYR A 480 23.87 7.44 11.64
N ALA A 481 24.50 8.18 10.73
CA ALA A 481 24.52 7.84 9.32
C ALA A 481 25.26 6.52 9.05
N ALA A 482 26.35 6.25 9.76
CA ALA A 482 27.08 4.99 9.66
C ALA A 482 26.22 3.78 10.10
N ASP A 483 25.52 3.90 11.22
CA ASP A 483 24.62 2.87 11.71
C ASP A 483 23.44 2.60 10.77
N MET A 484 22.96 3.65 10.09
CA MET A 484 21.80 3.56 9.21
C MET A 484 22.13 3.15 7.77
N PHE A 485 23.28 3.52 7.24
CA PHE A 485 23.57 3.41 5.81
C PHE A 485 24.88 2.69 5.47
N ASP A 486 25.87 2.68 6.37
CA ASP A 486 27.20 2.13 6.09
C ASP A 486 27.41 0.73 6.72
N ALA A 487 26.55 0.28 7.63
CA ALA A 487 26.65 -1.04 8.24
C ALA A 487 26.27 -2.15 7.25
N PRO A 488 27.02 -3.26 7.17
CA PRO A 488 26.73 -4.36 6.24
C PRO A 488 25.37 -5.05 6.49
N ASP A 489 24.73 -4.79 7.64
CA ASP A 489 23.40 -5.24 8.03
C ASP A 489 22.43 -4.08 8.29
N ALA A 490 22.66 -2.89 7.70
CA ALA A 490 21.78 -1.75 7.87
C ALA A 490 20.36 -2.14 7.47
N PRO A 491 19.36 -1.98 8.34
CA PRO A 491 17.99 -2.33 8.02
C PRO A 491 17.49 -1.36 6.95
N GLY A 492 17.43 -1.84 5.71
CA GLY A 492 16.64 -1.16 4.71
C GLY A 492 15.21 -1.08 5.23
N CYS A 493 14.65 0.12 5.25
CA CYS A 493 13.24 0.38 5.62
C CYS A 493 12.26 -0.41 4.76
#